data_fa8ef3a3c92574226b57f8954fa62988
#
_entry.id   fa8ef3a3c92574226b57f8954fa62988
#
_cell.length_a   1.000
_cell.length_b   1.000
_cell.length_c   1.000
_cell.angle_alpha   90.00
_cell.angle_beta   90.00
_cell.angle_gamma   90.00
#
_symmetry.space_group_name_H-M   'P 1'
#
loop_
_entity.id
_entity.type
_entity.pdbx_description
1 polymer ?
#
loop_
_entity_poly.entity_id
_entity_poly.type
_entity_poly.pdbx_seq_one_letter_code
_entity_poly.pdbx_strand_id
1 'polypeptide(L)'
;MQNNNNERVIGIKLPNNITEGAIDMLLDALEDFCKDISPIENKKVEKSSINPFDEKVMRIGREFTFDSAHHLLNYDGACANVHGHTYHLHIMLLGKVKDGFVIDFKLLKEIVQEYVISKLDHKDLNEVMDFNPTAENIAVKIWEVLDPVIDEAFKGRVVLERVKLYETPGSFVEYDGGLA
;
A
#
# COMPACT_ATOMS: atom_id res chain seq x y z
N MET A 1 41.50 14.99 -18.59
CA MET A 1 40.93 13.81 -17.92
C MET A 1 39.73 14.33 -17.10
N GLN A 2 38.55 14.23 -17.66
CA GLN A 2 37.32 14.72 -17.00
C GLN A 2 36.57 13.49 -16.48
N ASN A 3 36.45 13.40 -15.14
CA ASN A 3 35.57 12.46 -14.49
C ASN A 3 34.15 13.04 -14.52
N ASN A 4 33.27 12.46 -15.33
CA ASN A 4 31.84 12.70 -15.26
C ASN A 4 31.23 11.70 -14.27
N ASN A 5 31.10 12.13 -13.02
CA ASN A 5 30.18 11.48 -12.08
C ASN A 5 28.77 12.01 -12.35
N ASN A 6 27.96 11.21 -13.05
CA ASN A 6 26.54 11.42 -13.14
C ASN A 6 25.89 10.90 -11.85
N GLU A 7 25.92 11.69 -10.80
CA GLU A 7 25.05 11.49 -9.66
C GLU A 7 23.62 11.88 -10.07
N ARG A 8 22.77 10.90 -10.27
CA ARG A 8 21.34 11.15 -10.37
C ARG A 8 20.82 11.40 -8.95
N VAL A 9 20.71 12.65 -8.59
CA VAL A 9 19.99 13.07 -7.39
C VAL A 9 18.51 12.91 -7.67
N ILE A 10 17.90 11.87 -7.12
CA ILE A 10 16.45 11.70 -7.10
C ILE A 10 15.95 12.65 -6.02
N GLY A 11 15.37 13.77 -6.41
CA GLY A 11 14.76 14.74 -5.50
C GLY A 11 13.41 14.21 -5.01
N ILE A 12 13.43 13.37 -4.00
CA ILE A 12 12.21 12.86 -3.35
C ILE A 12 11.74 13.92 -2.36
N LYS A 13 10.55 14.49 -2.58
CA LYS A 13 9.88 15.34 -1.61
C LYS A 13 8.95 14.46 -0.77
N LEU A 14 9.46 14.01 0.36
CA LEU A 14 8.74 13.13 1.27
C LEU A 14 7.69 13.93 2.09
N PRO A 15 6.55 13.30 2.44
CA PRO A 15 5.62 13.85 3.41
C PRO A 15 6.31 14.07 4.77
N ASN A 16 5.92 15.14 5.47
CA ASN A 16 6.60 15.61 6.71
C ASN A 16 6.54 14.63 7.90
N ASN A 17 5.93 13.48 7.75
CA ASN A 17 5.69 12.46 8.79
C ASN A 17 6.32 11.10 8.53
N ILE A 18 7.16 10.95 7.50
CA ILE A 18 7.91 9.72 7.25
C ILE A 18 9.22 9.79 8.04
N THR A 19 9.50 8.75 8.84
CA THR A 19 10.75 8.65 9.60
C THR A 19 11.91 8.26 8.67
N GLU A 20 13.14 8.76 8.94
CA GLU A 20 14.34 8.39 8.17
C GLU A 20 14.52 6.87 8.03
N GLY A 21 14.21 6.10 9.08
CA GLY A 21 14.29 4.64 9.03
C GLY A 21 13.31 3.97 8.05
N ALA A 22 12.15 4.58 7.78
CA ALA A 22 11.21 4.06 6.79
C ALA A 22 11.69 4.31 5.36
N ILE A 23 12.46 5.38 5.16
CA ILE A 23 13.08 5.70 3.87
C ILE A 23 14.22 4.72 3.59
N ASP A 24 15.06 4.46 4.56
CA ASP A 24 16.19 3.53 4.43
C ASP A 24 15.67 2.11 4.14
N MET A 25 14.63 1.65 4.81
CA MET A 25 14.01 0.35 4.53
C MET A 25 13.39 0.27 3.13
N LEU A 26 12.80 1.36 2.62
CA LEU A 26 12.25 1.39 1.27
C LEU A 26 13.36 1.38 0.22
N LEU A 27 14.45 2.11 0.47
CA LEU A 27 15.62 2.13 -0.39
C LEU A 27 16.33 0.78 -0.38
N ASP A 28 16.49 0.14 0.78
CA ASP A 28 17.07 -1.20 0.91
C ASP A 28 16.20 -2.26 0.22
N ALA A 29 14.88 -2.19 0.36
CA ALA A 29 13.96 -3.10 -0.33
C ALA A 29 13.99 -2.90 -1.86
N LEU A 30 14.14 -1.65 -2.33
CA LEU A 30 14.31 -1.34 -3.76
C LEU A 30 15.69 -1.77 -4.27
N GLU A 31 16.75 -1.62 -3.46
CA GLU A 31 18.08 -2.07 -3.81
C GLU A 31 18.19 -3.60 -3.82
N ASP A 32 17.57 -4.29 -2.87
CA ASP A 32 17.53 -5.76 -2.85
C ASP A 32 16.68 -6.31 -4.00
N PHE A 33 15.57 -5.66 -4.34
CA PHE A 33 14.81 -5.97 -5.56
C PHE A 33 15.65 -5.77 -6.83
N CYS A 34 16.51 -4.75 -6.87
CA CYS A 34 17.44 -4.52 -7.98
C CYS A 34 18.61 -5.50 -7.99
N LYS A 35 19.04 -6.03 -6.84
CA LYS A 35 20.16 -6.99 -6.73
C LYS A 35 19.75 -8.40 -7.16
N ASP A 36 18.51 -8.80 -6.93
CA ASP A 36 17.96 -10.07 -7.41
C ASP A 36 17.75 -10.12 -8.93
N ILE A 37 17.85 -8.97 -9.61
CA ILE A 37 18.02 -8.91 -11.06
C ILE A 37 19.52 -9.11 -11.37
N SER A 38 20.02 -10.30 -11.09
CA SER A 38 21.33 -10.74 -11.62
C SER A 38 21.38 -10.48 -13.12
N PRO A 39 22.49 -9.96 -13.67
CA PRO A 39 22.62 -9.85 -15.11
C PRO A 39 22.43 -11.26 -15.68
N ILE A 40 21.30 -11.45 -16.36
CA ILE A 40 21.05 -12.66 -17.13
C ILE A 40 22.17 -12.73 -18.14
N GLU A 41 23.13 -13.63 -17.90
CA GLU A 41 24.16 -13.94 -18.87
C GLU A 41 23.50 -14.17 -20.22
N ASN A 42 24.01 -13.48 -21.24
CA ASN A 42 23.61 -13.46 -22.64
C ASN A 42 23.15 -14.82 -23.20
N LYS A 43 22.00 -15.34 -22.77
CA LYS A 43 21.19 -16.18 -23.63
C LYS A 43 20.54 -15.22 -24.61
N LYS A 44 20.88 -15.35 -25.91
CA LYS A 44 20.15 -14.69 -26.99
C LYS A 44 18.67 -14.80 -26.70
N VAL A 45 18.10 -13.75 -26.10
CA VAL A 45 16.67 -13.56 -26.05
C VAL A 45 16.30 -13.21 -27.49
N GLU A 46 15.83 -14.21 -28.23
CA GLU A 46 15.23 -13.99 -29.52
C GLU A 46 14.12 -12.96 -29.37
N LYS A 47 14.14 -12.01 -30.27
CA LYS A 47 13.22 -10.89 -30.38
C LYS A 47 11.78 -11.28 -30.05
N SER A 48 11.20 -10.41 -29.27
CA SER A 48 9.78 -10.23 -29.00
C SER A 48 9.15 -11.30 -28.09
N SER A 49 9.25 -11.08 -26.84
CA SER A 49 8.01 -11.17 -26.10
C SER A 49 7.53 -9.76 -25.74
N ILE A 50 7.18 -8.95 -26.72
CA ILE A 50 6.24 -7.89 -26.43
C ILE A 50 5.02 -8.66 -25.92
N ASN A 51 4.79 -8.56 -24.62
CA ASN A 51 3.60 -9.17 -24.04
C ASN A 51 2.38 -8.51 -24.74
N PRO A 52 1.54 -9.26 -25.45
CA PRO A 52 0.43 -8.66 -26.22
C PRO A 52 -0.62 -7.99 -25.34
N PHE A 53 -0.51 -8.16 -24.03
CA PHE A 53 -1.41 -7.59 -23.02
C PHE A 53 -0.83 -6.37 -22.31
N ASP A 54 0.41 -5.98 -22.61
CA ASP A 54 0.98 -4.75 -22.08
C ASP A 54 0.12 -3.54 -22.48
N GLU A 55 0.13 -2.51 -21.65
CA GLU A 55 -0.74 -1.33 -21.73
C GLU A 55 -2.24 -1.59 -21.47
N LYS A 56 -2.69 -2.84 -21.31
CA LYS A 56 -4.05 -3.11 -20.82
C LYS A 56 -4.18 -2.62 -19.39
N VAL A 57 -5.29 -1.95 -19.12
CA VAL A 57 -5.62 -1.49 -17.76
C VAL A 57 -6.38 -2.58 -17.02
N MET A 58 -5.93 -2.92 -15.83
CA MET A 58 -6.55 -3.94 -14.99
C MET A 58 -6.68 -3.47 -13.56
N ARG A 59 -7.70 -3.99 -12.90
CA ARG A 59 -7.82 -3.99 -11.46
C ARG A 59 -7.16 -5.22 -10.88
N ILE A 60 -6.40 -5.01 -9.83
CA ILE A 60 -5.88 -6.10 -9.00
C ILE A 60 -6.21 -5.81 -7.55
N GLY A 61 -6.29 -6.84 -6.72
CA GLY A 61 -6.57 -6.67 -5.31
C GLY A 61 -5.89 -7.72 -4.46
N ARG A 62 -5.67 -7.37 -3.20
CA ARG A 62 -5.19 -8.28 -2.18
C ARG A 62 -5.94 -8.09 -0.89
N GLU A 63 -6.20 -9.20 -0.21
CA GLU A 63 -6.88 -9.25 1.08
C GLU A 63 -5.86 -9.41 2.21
N PHE A 64 -6.16 -8.75 3.33
CA PHE A 64 -5.39 -8.78 4.57
C PHE A 64 -6.35 -8.92 5.75
N THR A 65 -5.83 -9.35 6.88
CA THR A 65 -6.56 -9.37 8.15
C THR A 65 -5.70 -8.77 9.23
N PHE A 66 -6.35 -8.12 10.21
CA PHE A 66 -5.72 -7.68 11.44
C PHE A 66 -6.74 -7.72 12.59
N ASP A 67 -6.26 -8.01 13.78
CA ASP A 67 -7.07 -8.04 14.99
C ASP A 67 -6.82 -6.76 15.80
N SER A 68 -7.89 -6.04 16.15
CA SER A 68 -7.76 -4.81 16.94
C SER A 68 -8.93 -4.61 17.87
N ALA A 69 -8.67 -3.95 18.99
CA ALA A 69 -9.69 -3.44 19.88
C ALA A 69 -10.01 -1.98 19.57
N HIS A 70 -11.23 -1.56 19.84
CA HIS A 70 -11.66 -0.17 19.82
C HIS A 70 -12.89 0.08 20.67
N HIS A 71 -13.22 1.36 20.84
CA HIS A 71 -14.51 1.81 21.31
C HIS A 71 -14.90 3.09 20.59
N LEU A 72 -16.22 3.34 20.44
CA LEU A 72 -16.71 4.53 19.77
C LEU A 72 -16.88 5.70 20.75
N LEU A 73 -16.27 6.83 20.42
CA LEU A 73 -16.37 8.06 21.21
C LEU A 73 -17.75 8.72 20.98
N ASN A 74 -18.33 9.26 22.07
CA ASN A 74 -19.63 9.96 22.05
C ASN A 74 -20.76 9.12 21.43
N TYR A 75 -20.74 7.81 21.67
CA TYR A 75 -21.71 6.86 21.15
C TYR A 75 -22.60 6.32 22.28
N ASP A 76 -23.91 6.24 22.04
CA ASP A 76 -24.89 5.67 22.97
C ASP A 76 -25.28 4.25 22.52
N GLY A 77 -24.55 3.26 23.02
CA GLY A 77 -24.77 1.87 22.67
C GLY A 77 -23.62 0.96 23.09
N ALA A 78 -23.70 -0.34 22.76
CA ALA A 78 -22.74 -1.35 23.18
C ALA A 78 -21.30 -1.02 22.73
N CYS A 79 -21.14 -0.43 21.55
CA CYS A 79 -19.84 -0.09 20.98
C CYS A 79 -19.14 1.08 21.70
N ALA A 80 -19.75 1.74 22.68
CA ALA A 80 -19.08 2.66 23.60
C ALA A 80 -18.13 1.93 24.56
N ASN A 81 -18.28 0.62 24.73
CA ASN A 81 -17.37 -0.19 25.53
C ASN A 81 -16.27 -0.75 24.62
N VAL A 82 -15.08 -0.94 25.20
CA VAL A 82 -13.95 -1.58 24.48
C VAL A 82 -14.35 -2.99 24.04
N HIS A 83 -14.19 -3.24 22.76
CA HIS A 83 -14.44 -4.55 22.14
C HIS A 83 -13.47 -4.75 20.97
N GLY A 84 -13.45 -5.92 20.38
CA GLY A 84 -12.48 -6.24 19.33
C GLY A 84 -13.12 -6.88 18.11
N HIS A 85 -12.44 -6.70 16.99
CA HIS A 85 -12.79 -7.29 15.70
C HIS A 85 -11.57 -7.90 15.02
N THR A 86 -11.80 -8.94 14.25
CA THR A 86 -10.93 -9.34 13.15
C THR A 86 -11.37 -8.58 11.92
N TYR A 87 -10.63 -7.51 11.61
CA TYR A 87 -10.88 -6.72 10.41
C TYR A 87 -10.42 -7.46 9.16
N HIS A 88 -11.21 -7.39 8.08
CA HIS A 88 -10.79 -7.86 6.76
C HIS A 88 -10.62 -6.66 5.84
N LEU A 89 -9.40 -6.45 5.39
CA LEU A 89 -9.00 -5.32 4.56
C LEU A 89 -8.73 -5.78 3.14
N HIS A 90 -9.39 -5.16 2.16
CA HIS A 90 -9.11 -5.38 0.75
C HIS A 90 -8.53 -4.10 0.15
N ILE A 91 -7.34 -4.19 -0.40
CA ILE A 91 -6.69 -3.10 -1.14
C ILE A 91 -6.82 -3.40 -2.62
N MET A 92 -7.40 -2.46 -3.37
CA MET A 92 -7.59 -2.55 -4.81
C MET A 92 -6.78 -1.48 -5.51
N LEU A 93 -6.04 -1.90 -6.53
CA LEU A 93 -5.23 -1.05 -7.38
C LEU A 93 -5.74 -1.11 -8.82
N LEU A 94 -5.64 0.01 -9.52
CA LEU A 94 -5.87 0.13 -10.95
C LEU A 94 -4.55 0.48 -11.62
N GLY A 95 -4.17 -0.23 -12.67
CA GLY A 95 -2.93 0.09 -13.35
C GLY A 95 -2.78 -0.57 -14.71
N LYS A 96 -1.79 -0.09 -15.46
CA LYS A 96 -1.41 -0.68 -16.74
C LYS A 96 -0.50 -1.88 -16.53
N VAL A 97 -0.77 -2.94 -17.28
CA VAL A 97 0.11 -4.09 -17.39
C VAL A 97 1.42 -3.66 -18.04
N LYS A 98 2.54 -4.04 -17.43
CA LYS A 98 3.87 -3.89 -17.96
C LYS A 98 4.65 -5.19 -17.71
N ASP A 99 5.26 -5.73 -18.73
CA ASP A 99 5.98 -7.01 -18.66
C ASP A 99 5.15 -8.17 -18.06
N GLY A 100 3.83 -8.12 -18.26
CA GLY A 100 2.87 -9.11 -17.76
C GLY A 100 2.26 -8.80 -16.39
N PHE A 101 2.63 -7.71 -15.72
CA PHE A 101 2.18 -7.38 -14.37
C PHE A 101 1.62 -5.97 -14.28
N VAL A 102 0.59 -5.78 -13.47
CA VAL A 102 0.25 -4.46 -12.93
C VAL A 102 1.24 -4.14 -11.81
N ILE A 103 1.37 -5.06 -10.85
CA ILE A 103 2.34 -5.04 -9.75
C ILE A 103 2.58 -6.48 -9.29
N ASP A 104 3.74 -6.76 -8.73
CA ASP A 104 3.98 -8.00 -8.01
C ASP A 104 3.14 -8.01 -6.71
N PHE A 105 2.37 -9.08 -6.51
CA PHE A 105 1.56 -9.25 -5.29
C PHE A 105 2.41 -9.35 -4.02
N LYS A 106 3.67 -9.78 -4.12
CA LYS A 106 4.59 -9.79 -2.98
C LYS A 106 4.88 -8.35 -2.55
N LEU A 107 5.21 -7.48 -3.51
CA LEU A 107 5.48 -6.06 -3.24
C LEU A 107 4.24 -5.36 -2.64
N LEU A 108 3.03 -5.62 -3.18
CA LEU A 108 1.80 -5.08 -2.58
C LEU A 108 1.64 -5.56 -1.13
N LYS A 109 1.96 -6.85 -0.86
CA LYS A 109 1.91 -7.38 0.51
C LYS A 109 2.86 -6.62 1.43
N GLU A 110 4.09 -6.41 1.01
CA GLU A 110 5.12 -5.75 1.80
C GLU A 110 4.73 -4.30 2.12
N ILE A 111 4.25 -3.54 1.13
CA ILE A 111 3.76 -2.18 1.33
C ILE A 111 2.62 -2.15 2.36
N VAL A 112 1.58 -2.95 2.19
CA VAL A 112 0.44 -2.92 3.11
C VAL A 112 0.82 -3.43 4.50
N GLN A 113 1.70 -4.43 4.59
CA GLN A 113 2.21 -4.94 5.86
C GLN A 113 2.96 -3.86 6.62
N GLU A 114 3.84 -3.13 5.96
CA GLU A 114 4.68 -2.10 6.57
C GLU A 114 3.87 -0.88 7.00
N TYR A 115 3.04 -0.36 6.10
CA TYR A 115 2.39 0.92 6.31
C TYR A 115 1.05 0.85 7.03
N VAL A 116 0.40 -0.32 7.04
CA VAL A 116 -0.94 -0.49 7.62
C VAL A 116 -0.95 -1.57 8.69
N ILE A 117 -0.70 -2.83 8.32
CA ILE A 117 -0.93 -3.95 9.25
C ILE A 117 -0.05 -3.85 10.49
N SER A 118 1.25 -3.53 10.33
CA SER A 118 2.18 -3.40 11.46
C SER A 118 1.78 -2.30 12.47
N LYS A 119 0.94 -1.35 12.05
CA LYS A 119 0.50 -0.22 12.88
C LYS A 119 -0.84 -0.49 13.56
N LEU A 120 -1.66 -1.36 13.01
CA LEU A 120 -3.02 -1.61 13.48
C LEU A 120 -3.18 -2.96 14.18
N ASP A 121 -2.46 -3.99 13.73
CA ASP A 121 -2.60 -5.35 14.24
C ASP A 121 -2.21 -5.46 15.71
N HIS A 122 -3.07 -6.10 16.51
CA HIS A 122 -2.94 -6.28 17.97
C HIS A 122 -2.80 -4.95 18.74
N LYS A 123 -3.54 -3.92 18.32
CA LYS A 123 -3.57 -2.60 18.95
C LYS A 123 -4.96 -2.26 19.50
N ASP A 124 -4.97 -1.34 20.47
CA ASP A 124 -6.14 -0.53 20.77
C ASP A 124 -6.13 0.69 19.84
N LEU A 125 -7.10 0.76 18.93
CA LEU A 125 -7.16 1.80 17.91
C LEU A 125 -7.38 3.20 18.51
N ASN A 126 -7.98 3.30 19.69
CA ASN A 126 -8.15 4.57 20.39
C ASN A 126 -6.81 5.11 20.96
N GLU A 127 -5.81 4.25 21.14
CA GLU A 127 -4.47 4.66 21.57
C GLU A 127 -3.56 5.07 20.41
N VAL A 128 -3.79 4.49 19.23
CA VAL A 128 -2.91 4.71 18.05
C VAL A 128 -3.49 5.66 17.02
N MET A 129 -4.76 6.07 17.17
CA MET A 129 -5.44 7.04 16.33
C MET A 129 -5.88 8.25 17.16
N ASP A 130 -5.82 9.44 16.57
CA ASP A 130 -6.20 10.71 17.17
C ASP A 130 -7.64 11.12 16.82
N PHE A 131 -8.43 10.19 16.30
CA PHE A 131 -9.83 10.36 15.91
C PHE A 131 -10.69 9.18 16.39
N ASN A 132 -12.03 9.32 16.30
CA ASN A 132 -12.94 8.23 16.60
C ASN A 132 -12.77 7.07 15.62
N PRO A 133 -12.32 5.87 16.06
CA PRO A 133 -11.95 4.76 15.17
C PRO A 133 -13.17 3.98 14.66
N THR A 134 -14.07 4.67 13.95
CA THR A 134 -15.13 4.01 13.17
C THR A 134 -14.53 3.35 11.93
N ALA A 135 -15.21 2.37 11.36
CA ALA A 135 -14.75 1.70 10.15
C ALA A 135 -14.51 2.69 9.00
N GLU A 136 -15.36 3.73 8.88
CA GLU A 136 -15.23 4.79 7.88
C GLU A 136 -13.92 5.57 8.06
N ASN A 137 -13.66 6.04 9.27
CA ASN A 137 -12.47 6.83 9.56
C ASN A 137 -11.18 6.01 9.40
N ILE A 138 -11.21 4.74 9.80
CA ILE A 138 -10.10 3.81 9.59
C ILE A 138 -9.83 3.61 8.09
N ALA A 139 -10.87 3.42 7.27
CA ALA A 139 -10.70 3.24 5.82
C ALA A 139 -10.13 4.48 5.15
N VAL A 140 -10.58 5.68 5.52
CA VAL A 140 -10.00 6.96 5.05
C VAL A 140 -8.54 7.06 5.47
N LYS A 141 -8.22 6.73 6.72
CA LYS A 141 -6.83 6.79 7.21
C LYS A 141 -5.91 5.83 6.49
N ILE A 142 -6.37 4.62 6.19
CA ILE A 142 -5.61 3.64 5.40
C ILE A 142 -5.35 4.20 3.98
N TRP A 143 -6.34 4.83 3.37
CA TRP A 143 -6.17 5.50 2.08
C TRP A 143 -5.12 6.59 2.12
N GLU A 144 -5.24 7.53 3.06
CA GLU A 144 -4.29 8.65 3.23
C GLU A 144 -2.83 8.19 3.41
N VAL A 145 -2.64 7.01 3.99
CA VAL A 145 -1.32 6.42 4.18
C VAL A 145 -0.83 5.73 2.93
N LEU A 146 -1.67 4.97 2.22
CA LEU A 146 -1.26 4.14 1.09
C LEU A 146 -1.18 4.90 -0.22
N ASP A 147 -2.08 5.84 -0.48
CA ASP A 147 -2.16 6.55 -1.76
C ASP A 147 -0.84 7.24 -2.14
N PRO A 148 -0.21 8.08 -1.27
CA PRO A 148 1.06 8.70 -1.60
C PRO A 148 2.21 7.69 -1.75
N VAL A 149 2.20 6.59 -1.02
CA VAL A 149 3.23 5.54 -1.13
C VAL A 149 3.13 4.83 -2.48
N ILE A 150 1.92 4.52 -2.91
CA ILE A 150 1.66 3.86 -4.20
C ILE A 150 1.97 4.81 -5.35
N ASP A 151 1.56 6.08 -5.28
CA ASP A 151 1.84 7.07 -6.33
C ASP A 151 3.35 7.27 -6.51
N GLU A 152 4.10 7.43 -5.43
CA GLU A 152 5.55 7.58 -5.47
C GLU A 152 6.24 6.32 -6.04
N ALA A 153 5.84 5.12 -5.59
CA ALA A 153 6.44 3.86 -6.04
C ALA A 153 6.20 3.58 -7.52
N PHE A 154 5.03 3.96 -8.05
CA PHE A 154 4.62 3.58 -9.42
C PHE A 154 4.46 4.77 -10.36
N LYS A 155 4.64 6.01 -9.91
CA LYS A 155 4.66 7.25 -10.70
C LYS A 155 3.45 7.37 -11.63
N GLY A 156 2.27 7.15 -11.10
CA GLY A 156 0.99 7.22 -11.81
C GLY A 156 0.69 6.05 -12.75
N ARG A 157 1.59 5.05 -12.90
CA ARG A 157 1.29 3.84 -13.68
C ARG A 157 0.28 2.93 -12.98
N VAL A 158 0.35 2.90 -11.66
CA VAL A 158 -0.57 2.19 -10.77
C VAL A 158 -1.08 3.19 -9.74
N VAL A 159 -2.36 3.16 -9.47
CA VAL A 159 -3.01 4.02 -8.47
C VAL A 159 -3.79 3.17 -7.48
N LEU A 160 -3.93 3.67 -6.26
CA LEU A 160 -4.88 3.13 -5.31
C LEU A 160 -6.29 3.42 -5.83
N GLU A 161 -7.11 2.40 -6.00
CA GLU A 161 -8.46 2.56 -6.53
C GLU A 161 -9.52 2.46 -5.42
N ARG A 162 -9.27 1.58 -4.44
CA ARG A 162 -10.24 1.38 -3.35
C ARG A 162 -9.60 0.73 -2.13
N VAL A 163 -10.02 1.22 -0.99
CA VAL A 163 -9.87 0.58 0.31
C VAL A 163 -11.26 0.06 0.71
N LYS A 164 -11.39 -1.25 0.95
CA LYS A 164 -12.60 -1.86 1.50
C LYS A 164 -12.26 -2.51 2.82
N LEU A 165 -12.97 -2.13 3.87
CA LEU A 165 -12.74 -2.59 5.23
C LEU A 165 -14.02 -3.20 5.79
N TYR A 166 -13.95 -4.47 6.14
CA TYR A 166 -14.97 -5.16 6.92
C TYR A 166 -14.61 -5.07 8.39
N GLU A 167 -15.51 -4.56 9.19
CA GLU A 167 -15.44 -4.62 10.65
C GLU A 167 -15.98 -5.96 11.16
N THR A 168 -17.02 -6.47 10.51
CA THR A 168 -17.60 -7.79 10.73
C THR A 168 -17.88 -8.46 9.39
N PRO A 169 -18.17 -9.77 9.32
CA PRO A 169 -18.51 -10.42 8.05
C PRO A 169 -19.69 -9.82 7.30
N GLY A 170 -20.58 -9.11 8.00
CA GLY A 170 -21.78 -8.50 7.42
C GLY A 170 -21.73 -6.99 7.26
N SER A 171 -20.70 -6.32 7.78
CA SER A 171 -20.62 -4.85 7.81
C SER A 171 -19.29 -4.38 7.26
N PHE A 172 -19.33 -3.54 6.24
CA PHE A 172 -18.13 -3.01 5.60
C PHE A 172 -18.33 -1.57 5.10
N VAL A 173 -17.23 -0.91 4.87
CA VAL A 173 -17.13 0.38 4.21
C VAL A 173 -16.22 0.28 3.00
N GLU A 174 -16.43 1.14 2.02
CA GLU A 174 -15.53 1.31 0.87
C GLU A 174 -15.20 2.79 0.71
N TYR A 175 -13.94 3.09 0.44
CA TYR A 175 -13.46 4.43 0.16
C TYR A 175 -12.55 4.42 -1.08
N ASP A 176 -12.75 5.38 -1.97
CA ASP A 176 -12.07 5.51 -3.27
C ASP A 176 -11.44 6.89 -3.47
N GLY A 177 -11.06 7.55 -2.38
CA GLY A 177 -10.47 8.87 -2.42
C GLY A 177 -11.47 10.01 -2.56
N GLY A 178 -12.79 9.72 -2.47
CA GLY A 178 -13.84 10.72 -2.62
C GLY A 178 -14.11 11.09 -4.08
N LEU A 179 -13.85 10.18 -5.01
CA LEU A 179 -14.09 10.37 -6.45
C LEU A 179 -15.54 10.05 -6.88
N ALA A 180 -16.50 10.06 -5.94
CA ALA A 180 -17.91 9.86 -6.25
C ALA A 180 -18.55 11.11 -6.85
#